data_59cdfba6e7ae2c85ff1f59d7ea673dbe
#
_entry.id   59cdfba6e7ae2c85ff1f59d7ea673dbe
#
_cell.length_a   1.000
_cell.length_b   1.000
_cell.length_c   1.000
_cell.angle_alpha   90.00
_cell.angle_beta   90.00
_cell.angle_gamma   90.00
#
_symmetry.space_group_name_H-M   'P 1'
#
loop_
_entity.id
_entity.type
_entity.pdbx_description
1 polymer ?
#
loop_
_entity_poly.entity_id
_entity_poly.type
_entity_poly.pdbx_seq_one_letter_code
_entity_poly.pdbx_strand_id
1 'polypeptide(L)'
;MPGPGAEASPPGGVITVGGVDFHHASEAEFARLLNYYGIEWQYEPHQFPLQWRDGRPTEMFTPDFYLTEYDLYIELTTMRQSLVRRKNRKLRVLRALYPDCAVEAALVWTDGPRLMAVPEAMMKDALAALR
;
A
#
# COMPACT_ATOMS: atom_id res chain seq x y z
N MET A 1 14.52 -29.20 -5.73
CA MET A 1 13.38 -28.38 -5.35
C MET A 1 13.87 -27.21 -4.53
N PRO A 2 13.60 -25.98 -4.95
CA PRO A 2 14.06 -24.83 -4.18
C PRO A 2 13.36 -24.79 -2.82
N GLY A 3 14.11 -24.41 -1.79
CA GLY A 3 13.55 -24.19 -0.47
C GLY A 3 12.66 -22.93 -0.44
N PRO A 4 11.94 -22.71 0.68
CA PRO A 4 10.98 -21.59 0.77
C PRO A 4 11.58 -20.21 0.51
N GLY A 5 12.87 -20.03 0.78
CA GLY A 5 13.56 -18.76 0.55
C GLY A 5 14.20 -18.64 -0.81
N ALA A 6 14.08 -19.66 -1.66
CA ALA A 6 14.75 -19.71 -2.95
C ALA A 6 13.77 -19.73 -4.12
N GLU A 7 12.55 -19.26 -3.90
CA GLU A 7 11.57 -19.17 -4.96
C GLU A 7 12.02 -18.14 -6.00
N ALA A 8 12.15 -18.61 -7.22
CA ALA A 8 12.44 -17.70 -8.33
C ALA A 8 11.26 -16.75 -8.54
N SER A 9 11.54 -15.50 -8.84
CA SER A 9 10.48 -14.58 -9.21
C SER A 9 9.77 -15.11 -10.45
N PRO A 10 8.43 -15.14 -10.46
CA PRO A 10 7.70 -15.54 -11.64
C PRO A 10 8.04 -14.65 -12.85
N PRO A 11 7.83 -15.15 -14.08
CA PRO A 11 7.99 -14.29 -15.25
C PRO A 11 7.16 -13.02 -15.12
N GLY A 12 7.74 -11.87 -15.51
CA GLY A 12 7.09 -10.58 -15.40
C GLY A 12 7.40 -9.81 -14.10
N GLY A 13 8.30 -10.35 -13.25
CA GLY A 13 8.76 -9.64 -12.06
C GLY A 13 7.79 -9.66 -10.87
N VAL A 14 6.82 -10.57 -10.88
CA VAL A 14 5.88 -10.73 -9.77
C VAL A 14 6.58 -11.38 -8.59
N ILE A 15 6.37 -10.83 -7.39
CA ILE A 15 6.93 -11.33 -6.14
C ILE A 15 5.78 -11.76 -5.25
N THR A 16 5.84 -12.99 -4.73
CA THR A 16 4.78 -13.55 -3.88
C THR A 16 5.16 -13.45 -2.41
N VAL A 17 4.28 -12.86 -1.61
CA VAL A 17 4.40 -12.77 -0.16
C VAL A 17 3.05 -13.12 0.46
N GLY A 18 3.03 -14.07 1.38
CA GLY A 18 1.80 -14.49 2.06
C GLY A 18 0.71 -14.98 1.11
N GLY A 19 1.09 -15.60 -0.01
CA GLY A 19 0.16 -16.09 -1.02
C GLY A 19 -0.36 -15.00 -1.96
N VAL A 20 0.12 -13.77 -1.83
CA VAL A 20 -0.30 -12.63 -2.67
C VAL A 20 0.81 -12.26 -3.62
N ASP A 21 0.48 -12.02 -4.88
CA ASP A 21 1.41 -11.66 -5.93
C ASP A 21 1.50 -10.13 -6.03
N PHE A 22 2.72 -9.61 -5.95
CA PHE A 22 2.99 -8.17 -6.04
C PHE A 22 3.80 -7.87 -7.30
N HIS A 23 3.42 -6.81 -8.01
CA HIS A 23 4.14 -6.35 -9.20
C HIS A 23 5.31 -5.42 -8.85
N HIS A 24 5.31 -4.82 -7.67
CA HIS A 24 6.33 -3.89 -7.22
C HIS A 24 7.04 -4.42 -5.98
N ALA A 25 8.37 -4.37 -6.00
CA ALA A 25 9.19 -4.81 -4.86
C ALA A 25 8.85 -4.05 -3.58
N SER A 26 8.52 -2.77 -3.69
CA SER A 26 8.14 -1.94 -2.55
C SER A 26 6.92 -2.47 -1.81
N GLU A 27 5.92 -2.94 -2.55
CA GLU A 27 4.71 -3.52 -1.98
C GLU A 27 5.01 -4.83 -1.27
N ALA A 28 5.81 -5.70 -1.92
CA ALA A 28 6.21 -6.97 -1.33
C ALA A 28 7.01 -6.78 -0.04
N GLU A 29 7.92 -5.81 -0.02
CA GLU A 29 8.71 -5.51 1.18
C GLU A 29 7.85 -4.94 2.30
N PHE A 30 6.87 -4.10 1.96
CA PHE A 30 5.94 -3.60 2.95
C PHE A 30 5.10 -4.73 3.55
N ALA A 31 4.64 -5.67 2.73
CA ALA A 31 3.92 -6.84 3.21
C ALA A 31 4.77 -7.69 4.16
N ARG A 32 6.05 -7.87 3.84
CA ARG A 32 6.99 -8.58 4.74
C ARG A 32 7.15 -7.86 6.06
N LEU A 33 7.24 -6.53 6.00
CA LEU A 33 7.34 -5.70 7.21
C LEU A 33 6.10 -5.86 8.09
N LEU A 34 4.91 -5.83 7.48
CA LEU A 34 3.66 -6.04 8.21
C LEU A 34 3.62 -7.43 8.85
N ASN A 35 4.04 -8.45 8.12
CA ASN A 35 4.12 -9.81 8.65
C ASN A 35 5.12 -9.91 9.82
N TYR A 36 6.24 -9.23 9.71
CA TYR A 36 7.25 -9.19 10.77
C TYR A 36 6.68 -8.64 12.08
N TYR A 37 5.83 -7.62 12.00
CA TYR A 37 5.20 -7.03 13.19
C TYR A 37 3.87 -7.67 13.56
N GLY A 38 3.48 -8.73 12.88
CA GLY A 38 2.22 -9.42 13.16
C GLY A 38 0.99 -8.59 12.84
N ILE A 39 1.10 -7.67 11.89
CA ILE A 39 -0.01 -6.82 11.47
C ILE A 39 -0.75 -7.51 10.32
N GLU A 40 -2.03 -7.74 10.52
CA GLU A 40 -2.89 -8.36 9.51
C GLU A 40 -3.19 -7.37 8.39
N TRP A 41 -3.13 -7.84 7.15
CA TRP A 41 -3.31 -6.98 5.98
C TRP A 41 -4.03 -7.68 4.85
N GLN A 42 -4.66 -6.87 4.00
CA GLN A 42 -5.22 -7.28 2.72
C GLN A 42 -4.64 -6.39 1.64
N TYR A 43 -4.38 -6.96 0.48
CA TYR A 43 -3.80 -6.23 -0.65
C TYR A 43 -4.91 -5.83 -1.63
N GLU A 44 -5.03 -4.54 -1.88
CA GLU A 44 -6.00 -3.95 -2.82
C GLU A 44 -7.43 -4.50 -2.67
N PRO A 45 -7.98 -4.57 -1.45
CA PRO A 45 -9.28 -5.23 -1.26
C PRO A 45 -10.47 -4.42 -1.76
N HIS A 46 -10.34 -3.09 -1.85
CA HIS A 46 -11.46 -2.22 -2.18
C HIS A 46 -11.05 -1.13 -3.17
N GLN A 47 -11.98 -0.80 -4.07
CA GLN A 47 -11.82 0.31 -5.00
C GLN A 47 -12.81 1.40 -4.64
N PHE A 48 -12.35 2.65 -4.70
CA PHE A 48 -13.15 3.82 -4.37
C PHE A 48 -13.32 4.69 -5.61
N PRO A 49 -14.57 4.90 -6.07
CA PRO A 49 -14.81 5.88 -7.13
C PRO A 49 -14.48 7.29 -6.65
N LEU A 50 -13.72 8.04 -7.44
CA LEU A 50 -13.34 9.42 -7.15
C LEU A 50 -14.01 10.43 -8.04
N GLN A 51 -14.38 10.06 -9.26
CA GLN A 51 -15.08 10.92 -10.20
C GLN A 51 -16.12 10.12 -10.94
N TRP A 52 -17.17 10.81 -11.37
CA TRP A 52 -18.27 10.21 -12.12
C TRP A 52 -18.61 11.06 -13.33
N ARG A 53 -19.13 10.42 -14.35
CA ARG A 53 -19.72 11.05 -15.52
C ARG A 53 -20.97 10.29 -15.90
N ASP A 54 -22.10 10.98 -15.97
CA ASP A 54 -23.39 10.36 -16.29
C ASP A 54 -23.72 9.17 -15.39
N GLY A 55 -23.42 9.29 -14.09
CA GLY A 55 -23.66 8.25 -13.09
C GLY A 55 -22.69 7.07 -13.12
N ARG A 56 -21.66 7.15 -13.96
CA ARG A 56 -20.64 6.08 -14.06
C ARG A 56 -19.30 6.55 -13.53
N PRO A 57 -18.60 5.72 -12.74
CA PRO A 57 -17.27 6.08 -12.27
C PRO A 57 -16.31 6.25 -13.46
N THR A 58 -15.58 7.36 -13.47
CA THR A 58 -14.55 7.66 -14.47
C THR A 58 -13.15 7.61 -13.90
N GLU A 59 -13.01 7.70 -12.58
CA GLU A 59 -11.74 7.56 -11.90
C GLU A 59 -11.95 6.72 -10.66
N MET A 60 -11.08 5.72 -10.49
CA MET A 60 -11.09 4.82 -9.33
C MET A 60 -9.76 4.95 -8.60
N PHE A 61 -9.80 4.73 -7.29
CA PHE A 61 -8.61 4.64 -6.45
C PHE A 61 -8.65 3.34 -5.68
N THR A 62 -7.55 2.58 -5.78
CA THR A 62 -7.40 1.34 -5.04
C THR A 62 -6.19 1.47 -4.13
N PRO A 63 -6.39 1.75 -2.82
CA PRO A 63 -5.28 1.78 -1.88
C PRO A 63 -4.55 0.43 -1.84
N ASP A 64 -3.23 0.48 -1.66
CA ASP A 64 -2.39 -0.70 -1.75
C ASP A 64 -2.69 -1.73 -0.66
N PHE A 65 -2.87 -1.29 0.59
CA PHE A 65 -3.09 -2.18 1.73
C PHE A 65 -4.25 -1.72 2.60
N TYR A 66 -4.93 -2.68 3.17
CA TYR A 66 -5.90 -2.45 4.23
C TYR A 66 -5.47 -3.23 5.47
N LEU A 67 -5.31 -2.52 6.57
CA LEU A 67 -4.93 -3.10 7.86
C LEU A 67 -6.21 -3.37 8.65
N THR A 68 -6.62 -4.63 8.70
CA THR A 68 -7.93 -5.03 9.19
C THR A 68 -8.17 -4.67 10.66
N GLU A 69 -7.15 -4.84 11.51
CA GLU A 69 -7.26 -4.55 12.94
C GLU A 69 -7.34 -3.06 13.25
N TYR A 70 -6.87 -2.21 12.33
CA TYR A 70 -6.81 -0.76 12.51
C TYR A 70 -7.87 -0.01 11.70
N ASP A 71 -8.58 -0.74 10.83
CA ASP A 71 -9.52 -0.14 9.87
C ASP A 71 -8.86 1.03 9.12
N LEU A 72 -7.68 0.75 8.58
CA LEU A 72 -6.81 1.76 7.99
C LEU A 72 -6.30 1.28 6.63
N TYR A 73 -6.45 2.14 5.63
CA TYR A 73 -5.84 1.93 4.32
C TYR A 73 -4.48 2.60 4.26
N ILE A 74 -3.52 1.93 3.64
CA ILE A 74 -2.18 2.47 3.41
C ILE A 74 -1.93 2.52 1.91
N GLU A 75 -1.52 3.68 1.44
CA GLU A 75 -1.07 3.86 0.06
C GLU A 75 0.43 4.12 0.07
N LEU A 76 1.18 3.28 -0.63
CA LEU A 76 2.62 3.43 -0.72
C LEU A 76 2.97 4.47 -1.78
N THR A 77 3.88 5.36 -1.44
CA THR A 77 4.33 6.42 -2.33
C THR A 77 5.84 6.38 -2.45
N THR A 78 6.34 6.36 -3.68
CA THR A 78 7.78 6.47 -3.93
C THR A 78 8.18 7.94 -3.97
N MET A 79 9.51 8.20 -3.93
CA MET A 79 10.04 9.57 -3.88
C MET A 79 9.94 10.32 -5.22
N ARG A 80 9.36 9.74 -6.25
CA ARG A 80 9.16 10.45 -7.52
C ARG A 80 8.10 11.52 -7.34
N GLN A 81 8.49 12.78 -7.52
CA GLN A 81 7.61 13.93 -7.26
C GLN A 81 6.31 13.91 -8.08
N SER A 82 6.37 13.49 -9.33
CA SER A 82 5.17 13.39 -10.17
C SER A 82 4.14 12.41 -9.62
N LEU A 83 4.62 11.27 -9.11
CA LEU A 83 3.76 10.27 -8.49
C LEU A 83 3.23 10.74 -7.13
N VAL A 84 4.07 11.44 -6.35
CA VAL A 84 3.66 12.00 -5.06
C VAL A 84 2.50 12.97 -5.23
N ARG A 85 2.59 13.89 -6.19
CA ARG A 85 1.51 14.86 -6.46
C ARG A 85 0.22 14.18 -6.87
N ARG A 86 0.30 13.20 -7.76
CA ARG A 86 -0.86 12.45 -8.25
C ARG A 86 -1.54 11.69 -7.13
N LYS A 87 -0.76 11.00 -6.32
CA LYS A 87 -1.28 10.23 -5.19
C LYS A 87 -1.86 11.13 -4.11
N ASN A 88 -1.20 12.26 -3.81
CA ASN A 88 -1.71 13.21 -2.83
C ASN A 88 -3.04 13.81 -3.27
N ARG A 89 -3.23 14.08 -4.57
CA ARG A 89 -4.51 14.53 -5.09
C ARG A 89 -5.59 13.49 -4.89
N LYS A 90 -5.30 12.24 -5.22
CA LYS A 90 -6.26 11.13 -5.05
C LYS A 90 -6.63 10.93 -3.59
N LEU A 91 -5.65 10.99 -2.69
CA LEU A 91 -5.89 10.86 -1.25
C LEU A 91 -6.77 11.99 -0.73
N ARG A 92 -6.52 13.21 -1.19
CA ARG A 92 -7.32 14.37 -0.80
C ARG A 92 -8.77 14.23 -1.25
N VAL A 93 -8.98 13.80 -2.50
CA VAL A 93 -10.32 13.56 -3.04
C VAL A 93 -11.01 12.43 -2.27
N LEU A 94 -10.29 11.35 -2.01
CA LEU A 94 -10.82 10.23 -1.24
C LEU A 94 -11.28 10.67 0.14
N ARG A 95 -10.47 11.43 0.85
CA ARG A 95 -10.82 11.93 2.19
C ARG A 95 -12.04 12.84 2.18
N ALA A 96 -12.19 13.65 1.12
CA ALA A 96 -13.34 14.52 0.97
C ALA A 96 -14.64 13.74 0.68
N LEU A 97 -14.55 12.71 -0.16
CA LEU A 97 -15.71 11.90 -0.54
C LEU A 97 -16.09 10.86 0.52
N TYR A 98 -15.10 10.31 1.19
CA TYR A 98 -15.28 9.22 2.17
C TYR A 98 -14.63 9.60 3.50
N PRO A 99 -15.21 10.57 4.23
CA PRO A 99 -14.58 11.09 5.45
C PRO A 99 -14.41 10.06 6.56
N ASP A 100 -15.22 8.99 6.55
CA ASP A 100 -15.11 7.92 7.54
C ASP A 100 -14.04 6.88 7.18
N CYS A 101 -13.45 6.98 6.00
CA CYS A 101 -12.42 6.07 5.53
C CYS A 101 -11.04 6.60 5.93
N ALA A 102 -10.37 5.92 6.84
CA ALA A 102 -9.01 6.28 7.24
C ALA A 102 -8.02 5.79 6.19
N VAL A 103 -7.26 6.71 5.61
CA VAL A 103 -6.22 6.38 4.63
C VAL A 103 -4.98 7.22 4.91
N GLU A 104 -3.82 6.56 4.93
CA GLU A 104 -2.53 7.22 5.15
C GLU A 104 -1.58 6.88 4.01
N ALA A 105 -0.75 7.86 3.66
CA ALA A 105 0.33 7.66 2.71
C ALA A 105 1.59 7.24 3.47
N ALA A 106 2.21 6.15 3.04
CA ALA A 106 3.50 5.72 3.56
C ALA A 106 4.56 5.95 2.49
N LEU A 107 5.57 6.76 2.83
CA LEU A 107 6.69 7.00 1.95
C LEU A 107 7.63 5.81 2.00
N VAL A 108 7.90 5.23 0.85
CA VAL A 108 8.89 4.19 0.70
C VAL A 108 9.93 4.69 -0.29
N TRP A 109 11.20 4.53 0.03
CA TRP A 109 12.19 4.78 -0.98
C TRP A 109 12.98 3.53 -1.29
N THR A 110 13.24 3.40 -2.60
CA THR A 110 14.04 2.31 -3.11
C THR A 110 15.43 2.85 -3.42
N ASP A 111 16.40 2.31 -2.75
CA ASP A 111 17.81 2.58 -3.05
C ASP A 111 18.39 1.31 -3.66
N GLY A 112 18.29 1.24 -5.00
CA GLY A 112 18.70 0.04 -5.72
C GLY A 112 17.88 -1.18 -5.30
N PRO A 113 18.54 -2.28 -4.91
CA PRO A 113 17.82 -3.48 -4.48
C PRO A 113 17.28 -3.39 -3.04
N ARG A 114 17.58 -2.32 -2.31
CA ARG A 114 17.12 -2.16 -0.94
C ARG A 114 15.93 -1.23 -0.87
N LEU A 115 14.89 -1.72 -0.24
CA LEU A 115 13.76 -0.91 0.12
C LEU A 115 13.97 -0.43 1.56
N MET A 116 13.99 0.88 1.75
CA MET A 116 13.90 1.45 3.08
C MET A 116 12.45 1.79 3.34
N ALA A 117 11.76 0.87 3.97
CA ALA A 117 10.40 1.10 4.41
C ALA A 117 10.39 2.16 5.52
N VAL A 118 9.22 2.73 5.74
CA VAL A 118 8.97 3.66 6.85
C VAL A 118 9.56 3.08 8.14
N PRO A 119 10.33 3.87 8.91
CA PRO A 119 10.87 3.38 10.18
C PRO A 119 9.77 2.83 11.09
N GLU A 120 10.07 1.74 11.77
CA GLU A 120 9.15 1.09 12.71
C GLU A 120 8.50 2.07 13.67
N ALA A 121 9.29 2.99 14.23
CA ALA A 121 8.79 3.99 15.18
C ALA A 121 7.67 4.84 14.57
N MET A 122 7.86 5.29 13.33
CA MET A 122 6.85 6.11 12.65
C MET A 122 5.57 5.33 12.38
N MET A 123 5.71 4.05 12.01
CA MET A 123 4.55 3.20 11.75
C MET A 123 3.78 2.91 13.04
N LYS A 124 4.48 2.60 14.12
CA LYS A 124 3.86 2.37 15.42
C LYS A 124 3.17 3.61 15.95
N ASP A 125 3.81 4.78 15.81
CA ASP A 125 3.22 6.04 16.25
C ASP A 125 1.98 6.38 15.45
N ALA A 126 2.03 6.19 14.12
CA ALA A 126 0.87 6.41 13.27
C ALA A 126 -0.29 5.49 13.62
N LEU A 127 -0.01 4.21 13.85
CA LEU A 127 -1.03 3.24 14.22
C LEU A 127 -1.58 3.50 15.63
N ALA A 128 -0.71 3.90 16.56
CA ALA A 128 -1.13 4.24 17.93
C ALA A 128 -2.03 5.47 17.95
N ALA A 129 -1.77 6.46 17.10
CA ALA A 129 -2.57 7.67 17.01
C ALA A 129 -3.99 7.42 16.49
N LEU A 130 -4.22 6.27 15.85
CA LEU A 130 -5.52 5.90 15.27
C LEU A 130 -6.37 5.02 16.17
N ARG A 131 -5.85 4.66 17.34
CA ARG A 131 -6.60 3.89 18.35
C ARG A 131 -7.52 4.77 19.17
#